data_cec76559f7043d7e6fb883a10151669e
#
_entry.id   cec76559f7043d7e6fb883a10151669e
#
_cell.length_a   1.000
_cell.length_b   1.000
_cell.length_c   1.000
_cell.angle_alpha   90.00
_cell.angle_beta   90.00
_cell.angle_gamma   90.00
#
_symmetry.space_group_name_H-M   'P 1'
#
loop_
_entity.id
_entity.type
_entity.pdbx_description
1 polymer ?
#
loop_
_entity_poly.entity_id
_entity_poly.type
_entity_poly.pdbx_seq_one_letter_code
_entity_poly.pdbx_strand_id
1 'polypeptide(L)'
;MVRERRDVRDKFTYAFVPPAVALAKSSVQGDVMRAIWLGSFITDTIYLTAGALTKRFVGSPLQRRLAQRRYSSLASHYDVDVIPQYQYFAPLEAALGQLPAPPARALDVCTGTGAVIGTVVRHFPACHGVAVDLSPAMLSHCHRHATEGDWPVSLAVANSAQLPFRDHTFDLVSVQNAFPVPRELVRVLRPGGWALLAYSAGGPVLPWVVRSMVKQLRALGCGTVDTRQVGGGRYFLAQRAQDAA
;
A
#
# COMPACT_ATOMS: atom_id res chain seq x y z
N MET A 1 4.05 -43.16 5.88
CA MET A 1 3.22 -42.21 6.67
C MET A 1 3.35 -40.84 6.00
N VAL A 2 2.52 -40.60 4.99
CA VAL A 2 2.56 -39.39 4.16
C VAL A 2 1.73 -38.33 4.88
N ARG A 3 2.38 -37.23 5.36
CA ARG A 3 1.67 -36.07 5.88
C ARG A 3 1.02 -35.35 4.70
N GLU A 4 -0.30 -35.41 4.61
CA GLU A 4 -1.12 -34.55 3.78
C GLU A 4 -0.73 -33.07 4.07
N ARG A 5 -0.13 -32.42 3.09
CA ARG A 5 -0.01 -30.96 3.09
C ARG A 5 -1.42 -30.42 2.87
N ARG A 6 -2.08 -30.01 3.93
CA ARG A 6 -3.33 -29.24 3.83
C ARG A 6 -3.04 -27.99 3.02
N ASP A 7 -3.74 -27.88 1.90
CA ASP A 7 -3.68 -26.72 1.00
C ASP A 7 -4.14 -25.47 1.78
N VAL A 8 -3.20 -24.60 2.12
CA VAL A 8 -3.44 -23.36 2.87
C VAL A 8 -4.12 -22.30 1.99
N ARG A 9 -4.34 -22.60 0.70
CA ARG A 9 -4.92 -21.65 -0.27
C ARG A 9 -6.36 -21.25 0.05
N ASP A 10 -7.12 -22.06 0.80
CA ASP A 10 -8.55 -21.83 1.03
C ASP A 10 -8.90 -20.94 2.23
N LYS A 11 -7.93 -20.57 3.08
CA LYS A 11 -8.24 -19.75 4.27
C LYS A 11 -8.25 -18.23 4.03
N PHE A 12 -7.74 -17.76 2.90
CA PHE A 12 -7.77 -16.36 2.47
C PHE A 12 -8.39 -16.17 1.09
N THR A 13 -9.22 -17.07 0.66
CA THR A 13 -10.21 -16.73 -0.35
C THR A 13 -11.17 -15.78 0.33
N TYR A 14 -10.90 -14.46 0.17
CA TYR A 14 -11.95 -13.49 0.38
C TYR A 14 -13.08 -13.92 -0.57
N ALA A 15 -14.08 -14.59 -0.02
CA ALA A 15 -15.23 -15.01 -0.79
C ALA A 15 -15.74 -13.76 -1.48
N PHE A 16 -15.81 -13.80 -2.79
CA PHE A 16 -16.46 -12.78 -3.60
C PHE A 16 -17.89 -12.66 -3.08
N VAL A 17 -18.13 -11.68 -2.19
CA VAL A 17 -19.48 -11.31 -1.78
C VAL A 17 -20.00 -10.41 -2.89
N PRO A 18 -20.99 -10.90 -3.67
CA PRO A 18 -21.55 -10.06 -4.73
C PRO A 18 -22.07 -8.75 -4.13
N PRO A 19 -21.97 -7.63 -4.85
CA PRO A 19 -22.37 -6.30 -4.34
C PRO A 19 -23.81 -6.22 -3.82
N ALA A 20 -24.69 -7.13 -4.21
CA ALA A 20 -26.07 -7.20 -3.78
C ALA A 20 -26.25 -7.65 -2.30
N VAL A 21 -25.31 -8.37 -1.71
CA VAL A 21 -25.38 -8.84 -0.31
C VAL A 21 -24.83 -7.81 0.66
N ALA A 22 -23.92 -6.93 0.23
CA ALA A 22 -23.36 -5.85 1.04
C ALA A 22 -24.37 -4.70 1.30
N LEU A 23 -25.44 -4.59 0.49
CA LEU A 23 -26.47 -3.54 0.62
C LEU A 23 -27.55 -3.84 1.67
N ALA A 24 -27.58 -5.06 2.25
CA ALA A 24 -28.65 -5.48 3.17
C ALA A 24 -28.34 -5.32 4.67
N LYS A 25 -27.15 -4.79 5.04
CA LYS A 25 -26.82 -4.50 6.44
C LYS A 25 -27.08 -3.02 6.76
N SER A 26 -28.17 -2.80 7.47
CA SER A 26 -28.70 -1.58 8.11
C SER A 26 -28.24 -0.20 7.54
N SER A 27 -29.22 0.64 7.23
CA SER A 27 -29.05 2.00 6.70
C SER A 27 -28.12 2.89 7.55
N VAL A 28 -28.11 2.71 8.86
CA VAL A 28 -27.28 3.49 9.80
C VAL A 28 -25.80 3.14 9.68
N GLN A 29 -25.45 1.87 9.48
CA GLN A 29 -24.06 1.44 9.33
C GLN A 29 -23.48 1.85 7.97
N GLY A 30 -24.32 1.88 6.93
CA GLY A 30 -23.97 2.40 5.61
C GLY A 30 -23.69 3.91 5.62
N ASP A 31 -24.43 4.67 6.40
CA ASP A 31 -24.28 6.13 6.49
C ASP A 31 -23.09 6.53 7.36
N VAL A 32 -22.79 5.80 8.44
CA VAL A 32 -21.58 5.97 9.25
C VAL A 32 -20.35 5.62 8.44
N MET A 33 -20.39 4.54 7.65
CA MET A 33 -19.30 4.15 6.77
C MET A 33 -19.08 5.15 5.63
N ARG A 34 -20.16 5.70 5.04
CA ARG A 34 -20.08 6.80 4.06
C ARG A 34 -19.49 8.05 4.69
N ALA A 35 -19.83 8.39 5.93
CA ALA A 35 -19.27 9.54 6.63
C ALA A 35 -17.78 9.35 6.98
N ILE A 36 -17.39 8.16 7.41
CA ILE A 36 -15.98 7.81 7.64
C ILE A 36 -15.22 7.85 6.32
N TRP A 37 -15.82 7.35 5.25
CA TRP A 37 -15.22 7.32 3.91
C TRP A 37 -15.11 8.73 3.30
N LEU A 38 -16.18 9.54 3.41
CA LEU A 38 -16.19 10.94 2.98
C LEU A 38 -15.17 11.76 3.80
N GLY A 39 -15.11 11.52 5.11
CA GLY A 39 -14.13 12.12 6.01
C GLY A 39 -12.69 11.71 5.65
N SER A 40 -12.47 10.44 5.29
CA SER A 40 -11.18 9.94 4.79
C SER A 40 -10.82 10.60 3.47
N PHE A 41 -11.74 10.61 2.51
CA PHE A 41 -11.58 11.21 1.20
C PHE A 41 -11.33 12.73 1.27
N ILE A 42 -12.07 13.45 2.10
CA ILE A 42 -11.86 14.88 2.33
C ILE A 42 -10.50 15.10 2.99
N THR A 43 -10.15 14.31 3.99
CA THR A 43 -8.86 14.40 4.67
C THR A 43 -7.73 14.10 3.69
N ASP A 44 -7.84 13.03 2.90
CA ASP A 44 -6.83 12.63 1.91
C ASP A 44 -6.74 13.66 0.77
N THR A 45 -7.86 14.24 0.34
CA THR A 45 -7.89 15.34 -0.65
C THR A 45 -7.29 16.62 -0.06
N ILE A 46 -7.56 16.95 1.19
CA ILE A 46 -6.93 18.06 1.90
C ILE A 46 -5.43 17.79 2.09
N TYR A 47 -5.03 16.54 2.39
CA TYR A 47 -3.62 16.16 2.46
C TYR A 47 -2.91 16.31 1.10
N LEU A 48 -3.54 15.91 0.00
CA LEU A 48 -2.99 16.08 -1.35
C LEU A 48 -2.90 17.54 -1.75
N THR A 49 -3.93 18.34 -1.48
CA THR A 49 -3.97 19.76 -1.85
C THR A 49 -3.16 20.61 -0.89
N ALA A 50 -3.25 20.39 0.41
CA ALA A 50 -2.47 21.12 1.40
C ALA A 50 -1.00 20.69 1.40
N GLY A 51 -0.70 19.40 1.15
CA GLY A 51 0.68 18.93 0.99
C GLY A 51 1.36 19.50 -0.26
N ALA A 52 0.60 19.74 -1.33
CA ALA A 52 1.10 20.48 -2.49
C ALA A 52 1.33 21.97 -2.19
N LEU A 53 0.52 22.55 -1.30
CA LEU A 53 0.60 23.96 -0.90
C LEU A 53 1.53 24.19 0.31
N THR A 54 1.72 23.20 1.18
CA THR A 54 2.57 23.30 2.37
C THR A 54 3.49 22.09 2.50
N LYS A 55 4.62 22.12 1.79
CA LYS A 55 5.75 21.16 1.96
C LYS A 55 6.19 20.96 3.42
N ARG A 56 5.75 21.82 4.35
CA ARG A 56 6.07 21.80 5.77
C ARG A 56 5.17 20.87 6.60
N PHE A 57 3.97 20.53 6.16
CA PHE A 57 3.03 19.74 6.97
C PHE A 57 3.23 18.24 6.80
N VAL A 58 3.49 17.78 5.57
CA VAL A 58 3.74 16.35 5.27
C VAL A 58 5.04 15.91 5.95
N GLY A 59 4.94 14.92 6.82
CA GLY A 59 6.06 14.43 7.63
C GLY A 59 6.31 15.19 8.94
N SER A 60 5.49 16.20 9.27
CA SER A 60 5.62 16.92 10.54
C SER A 60 5.35 16.01 11.76
N PRO A 61 5.93 16.31 12.95
CA PRO A 61 5.68 15.55 14.16
C PRO A 61 4.19 15.48 14.53
N LEU A 62 3.44 16.55 14.30
CA LEU A 62 2.00 16.60 14.57
C LEU A 62 1.23 15.65 13.65
N GLN A 63 1.50 15.72 12.35
CA GLN A 63 0.87 14.81 11.38
C GLN A 63 1.14 13.34 11.73
N ARG A 64 2.39 13.00 12.05
CA ARG A 64 2.76 11.64 12.45
C ARG A 64 1.97 11.15 13.67
N ARG A 65 1.86 11.99 14.72
CA ARG A 65 1.08 11.64 15.92
C ARG A 65 -0.40 11.42 15.61
N LEU A 66 -0.99 12.28 14.78
CA LEU A 66 -2.40 12.16 14.39
C LEU A 66 -2.63 10.90 13.53
N ALA A 67 -1.79 10.66 12.55
CA ALA A 67 -1.84 9.44 11.71
C ALA A 67 -1.68 8.18 12.58
N GLN A 68 -0.67 8.12 13.44
CA GLN A 68 -0.44 6.98 14.33
C GLN A 68 -1.65 6.70 15.22
N ARG A 69 -2.21 7.72 15.88
CA ARG A 69 -3.41 7.56 16.73
C ARG A 69 -4.60 7.04 15.94
N ARG A 70 -4.88 7.63 14.78
CA ARG A 70 -5.99 7.25 13.90
C ARG A 70 -5.87 5.79 13.46
N TYR A 71 -4.73 5.40 12.88
CA TYR A 71 -4.55 4.04 12.38
C TYR A 71 -4.43 3.02 13.51
N SER A 72 -3.88 3.38 14.67
CA SER A 72 -3.90 2.50 15.84
C SER A 72 -5.33 2.20 16.33
N SER A 73 -6.24 3.17 16.30
CA SER A 73 -7.65 2.94 16.68
C SER A 73 -8.45 2.15 15.63
N LEU A 74 -8.02 2.17 14.37
CA LEU A 74 -8.68 1.42 13.30
C LEU A 74 -8.17 -0.02 13.17
N ALA A 75 -7.02 -0.35 13.77
CA ALA A 75 -6.31 -1.61 13.51
C ALA A 75 -7.16 -2.86 13.72
N SER A 76 -7.98 -2.89 14.78
CA SER A 76 -8.81 -4.06 15.11
C SER A 76 -9.95 -4.34 14.11
N HIS A 77 -10.36 -3.36 13.33
CA HIS A 77 -11.49 -3.46 12.40
C HIS A 77 -11.07 -3.27 10.95
N TYR A 78 -9.80 -2.94 10.70
CA TYR A 78 -9.30 -2.56 9.38
C TYR A 78 -9.53 -3.64 8.32
N ASP A 79 -9.28 -4.90 8.67
CA ASP A 79 -9.42 -6.02 7.76
C ASP A 79 -10.87 -6.36 7.42
N VAL A 80 -11.79 -6.02 8.33
CA VAL A 80 -13.23 -6.28 8.14
C VAL A 80 -13.91 -5.11 7.43
N ASP A 81 -13.53 -3.88 7.77
CA ASP A 81 -14.25 -2.69 7.33
C ASP A 81 -13.64 -2.04 6.09
N VAL A 82 -12.34 -2.17 5.87
CA VAL A 82 -11.62 -1.45 4.80
C VAL A 82 -11.24 -2.37 3.64
N ILE A 83 -10.60 -3.51 3.93
CA ILE A 83 -10.06 -4.40 2.88
C ILE A 83 -11.13 -5.02 1.98
N PRO A 84 -12.32 -5.45 2.47
CA PRO A 84 -13.34 -6.07 1.62
C PRO A 84 -14.01 -5.11 0.63
N GLN A 85 -13.71 -3.80 0.73
CA GLN A 85 -14.37 -2.79 -0.09
C GLN A 85 -13.77 -2.73 -1.51
N TYR A 86 -14.63 -2.88 -2.52
CA TYR A 86 -14.40 -2.47 -3.92
C TYR A 86 -13.04 -2.83 -4.54
N GLN A 87 -12.83 -4.09 -4.85
CA GLN A 87 -11.63 -4.47 -5.62
C GLN A 87 -10.32 -3.87 -5.05
N TYR A 88 -10.20 -3.93 -3.72
CA TYR A 88 -9.09 -3.32 -2.97
C TYR A 88 -7.71 -3.65 -3.57
N PHE A 89 -7.52 -4.88 -4.05
CA PHE A 89 -6.26 -5.37 -4.61
C PHE A 89 -6.12 -5.21 -6.12
N ALA A 90 -7.18 -4.89 -6.87
CA ALA A 90 -7.14 -4.90 -8.33
C ALA A 90 -6.04 -4.02 -8.94
N PRO A 91 -5.79 -2.77 -8.49
CA PRO A 91 -4.68 -1.97 -9.00
C PRO A 91 -3.31 -2.55 -8.62
N LEU A 92 -3.17 -3.11 -7.41
CA LEU A 92 -1.95 -3.76 -6.95
C LEU A 92 -1.62 -4.97 -7.81
N GLU A 93 -2.56 -5.91 -7.94
CA GLU A 93 -2.38 -7.15 -8.71
C GLU A 93 -2.08 -6.86 -10.18
N ALA A 94 -2.81 -5.91 -10.77
CA ALA A 94 -2.54 -5.47 -12.14
C ALA A 94 -1.12 -4.91 -12.32
N ALA A 95 -0.61 -4.17 -11.33
CA ALA A 95 0.74 -3.63 -11.36
C ALA A 95 1.81 -4.72 -11.14
N LEU A 96 1.59 -5.65 -10.20
CA LEU A 96 2.51 -6.78 -9.97
C LEU A 96 2.68 -7.64 -11.22
N GLY A 97 1.59 -7.85 -11.97
CA GLY A 97 1.62 -8.57 -13.25
C GLY A 97 2.37 -7.86 -14.39
N GLN A 98 2.75 -6.58 -14.21
CA GLN A 98 3.58 -5.85 -15.20
C GLN A 98 5.08 -5.90 -14.87
N LEU A 99 5.47 -6.44 -13.71
CA LEU A 99 6.90 -6.54 -13.36
C LEU A 99 7.59 -7.54 -14.31
N PRO A 100 8.74 -7.15 -14.91
CA PRO A 100 9.41 -8.00 -15.90
C PRO A 100 10.09 -9.22 -15.28
N ALA A 101 10.36 -9.17 -13.97
CA ALA A 101 10.96 -10.27 -13.20
C ALA A 101 10.50 -10.21 -11.74
N PRO A 102 10.45 -11.36 -11.04
CA PRO A 102 10.17 -11.42 -9.62
C PRO A 102 11.19 -10.61 -8.80
N PRO A 103 10.76 -9.77 -7.85
CA PRO A 103 11.66 -9.12 -6.91
C PRO A 103 12.21 -10.14 -5.91
N ALA A 104 13.52 -10.07 -5.60
CA ALA A 104 14.11 -10.86 -4.52
C ALA A 104 13.82 -10.23 -3.15
N ARG A 105 13.75 -8.89 -3.07
CA ARG A 105 13.46 -8.13 -1.84
C ARG A 105 12.43 -7.05 -2.12
N ALA A 106 11.31 -7.10 -1.41
CA ALA A 106 10.27 -6.09 -1.48
C ALA A 106 10.12 -5.35 -0.15
N LEU A 107 9.88 -4.05 -0.21
CA LEU A 107 9.49 -3.22 0.92
C LEU A 107 8.05 -2.74 0.72
N ASP A 108 7.20 -2.95 1.72
CA ASP A 108 5.87 -2.34 1.77
C ASP A 108 5.83 -1.24 2.83
N VAL A 109 5.54 -0.02 2.40
CA VAL A 109 5.57 1.19 3.23
C VAL A 109 4.15 1.60 3.57
N CYS A 110 3.88 1.89 4.84
CA CYS A 110 2.53 2.08 5.39
C CYS A 110 1.70 0.80 5.22
N THR A 111 2.30 -0.33 5.59
CA THR A 111 1.77 -1.68 5.33
C THR A 111 0.44 -1.96 6.01
N GLY A 112 0.09 -1.20 7.07
CA GLY A 112 -1.10 -1.46 7.87
C GLY A 112 -1.10 -2.86 8.45
N THR A 113 -2.16 -3.61 8.21
CA THR A 113 -2.32 -5.01 8.65
C THR A 113 -1.59 -6.03 7.78
N GLY A 114 -0.83 -5.58 6.77
CA GLY A 114 0.00 -6.44 5.92
C GLY A 114 -0.68 -6.97 4.66
N ALA A 115 -1.84 -6.45 4.30
CA ALA A 115 -2.60 -6.91 3.14
C ALA A 115 -1.80 -6.85 1.83
N VAL A 116 -1.04 -5.77 1.62
CA VAL A 116 -0.21 -5.56 0.42
C VAL A 116 1.00 -6.48 0.41
N ILE A 117 1.79 -6.48 1.50
CA ILE A 117 2.99 -7.34 1.54
C ILE A 117 2.62 -8.82 1.44
N GLY A 118 1.52 -9.25 2.07
CA GLY A 118 1.02 -10.60 1.93
C GLY A 118 0.63 -10.95 0.49
N THR A 119 0.06 -10.00 -0.26
CA THR A 119 -0.21 -10.18 -1.69
C THR A 119 1.08 -10.28 -2.51
N VAL A 120 2.09 -9.45 -2.22
CA VAL A 120 3.39 -9.48 -2.90
C VAL A 120 4.09 -10.84 -2.70
N VAL A 121 4.20 -11.33 -1.45
CA VAL A 121 4.91 -12.60 -1.17
C VAL A 121 4.15 -13.83 -1.67
N ARG A 122 2.81 -13.78 -1.74
CA ARG A 122 2.02 -14.83 -2.40
C ARG A 122 2.22 -14.82 -3.92
N HIS A 123 2.31 -13.65 -4.51
CA HIS A 123 2.55 -13.51 -5.96
C HIS A 123 3.99 -13.94 -6.34
N PHE A 124 4.96 -13.67 -5.46
CA PHE A 124 6.37 -13.97 -5.63
C PHE A 124 6.89 -14.78 -4.42
N PRO A 125 6.69 -16.09 -4.35
CA PRO A 125 7.02 -16.90 -3.16
C PRO A 125 8.50 -16.91 -2.76
N ALA A 126 9.41 -16.61 -3.67
CA ALA A 126 10.85 -16.48 -3.39
C ALA A 126 11.25 -15.07 -2.90
N CYS A 127 10.31 -14.12 -2.89
CA CYS A 127 10.56 -12.77 -2.44
C CYS A 127 10.62 -12.69 -0.91
N HIS A 128 11.67 -12.08 -0.36
CA HIS A 128 11.71 -11.70 1.04
C HIS A 128 11.04 -10.32 1.21
N GLY A 129 9.94 -10.29 1.96
CA GLY A 129 9.21 -9.07 2.28
C GLY A 129 9.78 -8.33 3.48
N VAL A 130 9.76 -7.02 3.42
CA VAL A 130 9.93 -6.14 4.58
C VAL A 130 8.71 -5.23 4.63
N ALA A 131 8.08 -5.13 5.80
CA ALA A 131 6.87 -4.32 5.95
C ALA A 131 7.07 -3.30 7.08
N VAL A 132 6.76 -2.04 6.79
CA VAL A 132 6.90 -0.96 7.77
C VAL A 132 5.62 -0.16 7.92
N ASP A 133 5.33 0.20 9.16
CA ASP A 133 4.24 1.11 9.50
C ASP A 133 4.62 1.99 10.68
N LEU A 134 3.96 3.13 10.82
CA LEU A 134 4.14 4.01 11.97
C LEU A 134 3.37 3.51 13.20
N SER A 135 2.33 2.70 13.02
CA SER A 135 1.45 2.16 14.06
C SER A 135 1.90 0.75 14.50
N PRO A 136 2.38 0.58 15.75
CA PRO A 136 2.65 -0.75 16.28
C PRO A 136 1.41 -1.65 16.33
N ALA A 137 0.22 -1.06 16.53
CA ALA A 137 -1.03 -1.83 16.53
C ALA A 137 -1.32 -2.46 15.15
N MET A 138 -1.11 -1.70 14.06
CA MET A 138 -1.19 -2.24 12.71
C MET A 138 -0.19 -3.39 12.50
N LEU A 139 1.07 -3.18 12.89
CA LEU A 139 2.11 -4.20 12.75
C LEU A 139 1.84 -5.46 13.58
N SER A 140 1.16 -5.36 14.73
CA SER A 140 0.73 -6.54 15.49
C SER A 140 -0.25 -7.41 14.70
N HIS A 141 -1.17 -6.81 13.94
CA HIS A 141 -2.05 -7.54 13.04
C HIS A 141 -1.27 -8.12 11.85
N CYS A 142 -0.37 -7.34 11.25
CA CYS A 142 0.50 -7.82 10.18
C CYS A 142 1.36 -9.01 10.63
N HIS A 143 1.91 -8.97 11.84
CA HIS A 143 2.68 -10.07 12.42
C HIS A 143 1.85 -11.35 12.56
N ARG A 144 0.63 -11.23 13.08
CA ARG A 144 -0.28 -12.38 13.17
C ARG A 144 -0.56 -12.99 11.81
N HIS A 145 -0.91 -12.17 10.80
CA HIS A 145 -1.17 -12.64 9.44
C HIS A 145 0.06 -13.29 8.80
N ALA A 146 1.24 -12.70 9.01
CA ALA A 146 2.49 -13.25 8.50
C ALA A 146 2.81 -14.60 9.16
N THR A 147 2.57 -14.75 10.46
CA THR A 147 2.77 -16.01 11.20
C THR A 147 1.76 -17.07 10.76
N GLU A 148 0.47 -16.72 10.64
CA GLU A 148 -0.58 -17.64 10.20
C GLU A 148 -0.39 -18.09 8.75
N GLY A 149 0.13 -17.20 7.90
CA GLY A 149 0.38 -17.45 6.48
C GLY A 149 1.76 -17.99 6.14
N ASP A 150 2.64 -18.15 7.15
CA ASP A 150 4.06 -18.53 6.95
C ASP A 150 4.76 -17.64 5.91
N TRP A 151 4.56 -16.33 6.03
CA TRP A 151 5.13 -15.38 5.07
C TRP A 151 6.58 -15.07 5.39
N PRO A 152 7.47 -15.03 4.38
CA PRO A 152 8.88 -14.61 4.55
C PRO A 152 8.97 -13.07 4.70
N VAL A 153 8.42 -12.52 5.79
CA VAL A 153 8.28 -11.08 6.00
C VAL A 153 8.92 -10.66 7.32
N SER A 154 9.76 -9.62 7.26
CA SER A 154 10.29 -8.91 8.43
C SER A 154 9.51 -7.61 8.67
N LEU A 155 9.27 -7.26 9.94
CA LEU A 155 8.45 -6.11 10.32
C LEU A 155 9.29 -5.08 11.08
N ALA A 156 9.03 -3.78 10.83
CA ALA A 156 9.63 -2.71 11.62
C ALA A 156 8.71 -1.49 11.77
N VAL A 157 8.71 -0.88 12.94
CA VAL A 157 8.08 0.44 13.13
C VAL A 157 8.95 1.48 12.47
N ALA A 158 8.42 2.20 11.47
CA ALA A 158 9.18 3.22 10.76
C ALA A 158 8.30 4.37 10.25
N ASN A 159 8.95 5.51 10.06
CA ASN A 159 8.37 6.67 9.43
C ASN A 159 8.68 6.66 7.93
N SER A 160 7.63 6.69 7.09
CA SER A 160 7.77 6.74 5.63
C SER A 160 8.53 7.96 5.09
N ALA A 161 8.64 9.02 5.90
CA ALA A 161 9.42 10.21 5.55
C ALA A 161 10.94 10.06 5.83
N GLN A 162 11.34 9.00 6.53
CA GLN A 162 12.72 8.69 6.87
C GLN A 162 12.83 7.19 7.12
N LEU A 163 12.95 6.42 6.05
CA LEU A 163 13.03 4.96 6.10
C LEU A 163 14.38 4.50 6.68
N PRO A 164 14.41 3.55 7.63
CA PRO A 164 15.63 3.11 8.32
C PRO A 164 16.43 2.08 7.48
N PHE A 165 16.48 2.29 6.18
CA PHE A 165 17.18 1.41 5.24
C PHE A 165 18.23 2.19 4.48
N ARG A 166 19.28 1.48 4.09
CA ARG A 166 20.31 2.01 3.19
C ARG A 166 19.73 2.30 1.82
N ASP A 167 20.39 3.18 1.08
CA ASP A 167 20.07 3.39 -0.33
C ASP A 167 20.21 2.07 -1.09
N HIS A 168 19.45 1.92 -2.17
CA HIS A 168 19.62 0.81 -3.13
C HIS A 168 19.43 -0.59 -2.51
N THR A 169 18.48 -0.73 -1.60
CA THR A 169 18.30 -1.98 -0.84
C THR A 169 17.25 -2.91 -1.46
N PHE A 170 16.21 -2.37 -2.11
CA PHE A 170 15.03 -3.13 -2.51
C PHE A 170 14.84 -3.16 -4.03
N ASP A 171 14.31 -4.29 -4.51
CA ASP A 171 13.92 -4.48 -5.90
C ASP A 171 12.55 -3.88 -6.20
N LEU A 172 11.64 -3.98 -5.21
CA LEU A 172 10.30 -3.44 -5.24
C LEU A 172 10.04 -2.65 -3.96
N VAL A 173 9.45 -1.47 -4.10
CA VAL A 173 8.86 -0.72 -2.98
C VAL A 173 7.40 -0.47 -3.29
N SER A 174 6.49 -0.99 -2.46
CA SER A 174 5.04 -0.83 -2.60
C SER A 174 4.47 0.11 -1.56
N VAL A 175 3.40 0.79 -1.94
CA VAL A 175 2.55 1.61 -1.07
C VAL A 175 1.13 1.53 -1.59
N GLN A 176 0.16 1.25 -0.72
CA GLN A 176 -1.25 1.30 -1.11
C GLN A 176 -2.05 2.19 -0.17
N ASN A 177 -2.92 3.02 -0.77
CA ASN A 177 -3.84 3.91 -0.05
C ASN A 177 -3.17 4.82 0.98
N ALA A 178 -1.91 5.19 0.75
CA ALA A 178 -1.15 6.12 1.57
C ALA A 178 -0.38 7.12 0.72
N PHE A 179 0.02 8.23 1.32
CA PHE A 179 0.80 9.29 0.67
C PHE A 179 2.20 9.32 1.28
N PRO A 180 3.10 8.48 0.78
CA PRO A 180 4.48 8.46 1.25
C PRO A 180 5.25 9.65 0.70
N VAL A 181 6.46 9.84 1.21
CA VAL A 181 7.43 10.77 0.65
C VAL A 181 8.14 10.09 -0.54
N PRO A 182 7.84 10.45 -1.80
CA PRO A 182 8.36 9.73 -2.98
C PRO A 182 9.89 9.63 -3.01
N ARG A 183 10.60 10.65 -2.49
CA ARG A 183 12.06 10.66 -2.40
C ARG A 183 12.60 9.47 -1.60
N GLU A 184 11.98 9.14 -0.48
CA GLU A 184 12.42 8.01 0.36
C GLU A 184 12.17 6.66 -0.32
N LEU A 185 11.03 6.53 -1.04
CA LEU A 185 10.75 5.31 -1.80
C LEU A 185 11.82 5.08 -2.88
N VAL A 186 12.14 6.13 -3.65
CA VAL A 186 13.14 6.03 -4.73
C VAL A 186 14.56 5.86 -4.17
N ARG A 187 14.88 6.49 -3.02
CA ARG A 187 16.20 6.36 -2.38
C ARG A 187 16.53 4.89 -2.04
N VAL A 188 15.57 4.18 -1.45
CA VAL A 188 15.80 2.80 -1.01
C VAL A 188 15.70 1.76 -2.12
N LEU A 189 15.18 2.13 -3.30
CA LEU A 189 15.17 1.28 -4.49
C LEU A 189 16.59 1.16 -5.06
N ARG A 190 16.99 -0.04 -5.47
CA ARG A 190 18.18 -0.24 -6.28
C ARG A 190 18.01 0.36 -7.68
N PRO A 191 19.08 0.67 -8.42
CA PRO A 191 19.02 0.95 -9.85
C PRO A 191 18.27 -0.17 -10.59
N GLY A 192 17.34 0.19 -11.46
CA GLY A 192 16.44 -0.76 -12.14
C GLY A 192 15.30 -1.32 -11.28
N GLY A 193 15.23 -1.02 -9.97
CA GLY A 193 14.14 -1.41 -9.10
C GLY A 193 12.82 -0.64 -9.36
N TRP A 194 11.72 -1.12 -8.81
CA TRP A 194 10.38 -0.62 -9.11
C TRP A 194 9.68 -0.02 -7.88
N ALA A 195 9.12 1.16 -8.03
CA ALA A 195 8.17 1.75 -7.10
C ALA A 195 6.74 1.47 -7.59
N LEU A 196 5.90 0.89 -6.73
CA LEU A 196 4.49 0.61 -6.99
C LEU A 196 3.65 1.40 -6.00
N LEU A 197 2.89 2.38 -6.48
CA LEU A 197 1.93 3.13 -5.69
C LEU A 197 0.53 2.76 -6.19
N ALA A 198 -0.27 2.12 -5.34
CA ALA A 198 -1.62 1.70 -5.68
C ALA A 198 -2.65 2.47 -4.86
N TYR A 199 -3.74 2.81 -5.50
CA TYR A 199 -4.90 3.43 -4.88
C TYR A 199 -6.11 2.60 -5.26
N SER A 200 -6.78 2.00 -4.28
CA SER A 200 -8.02 1.26 -4.49
C SER A 200 -9.20 2.21 -4.71
N ALA A 201 -10.37 1.67 -5.01
CA ALA A 201 -11.54 2.46 -5.39
C ALA A 201 -11.84 3.59 -4.41
N GLY A 202 -12.27 4.73 -4.96
CA GLY A 202 -12.80 5.86 -4.23
C GLY A 202 -12.12 7.19 -4.40
N GLY A 203 -11.00 7.25 -5.10
CA GLY A 203 -10.42 8.51 -5.50
C GLY A 203 -10.34 8.59 -7.02
N PRO A 204 -11.14 9.42 -7.71
CA PRO A 204 -10.70 9.89 -8.99
C PRO A 204 -9.40 10.60 -8.71
N VAL A 205 -8.29 9.99 -9.04
CA VAL A 205 -7.02 10.69 -8.99
C VAL A 205 -7.14 11.73 -10.09
N LEU A 206 -7.41 12.96 -9.68
CA LEU A 206 -7.64 14.08 -10.60
C LEU A 206 -6.47 14.17 -11.59
N PRO A 207 -6.71 14.49 -12.87
CA PRO A 207 -5.64 14.46 -13.88
C PRO A 207 -4.41 15.28 -13.53
N TRP A 208 -4.57 16.37 -12.79
CA TRP A 208 -3.44 17.19 -12.34
C TRP A 208 -2.62 16.51 -11.22
N VAL A 209 -3.25 15.70 -10.35
CA VAL A 209 -2.56 14.90 -9.32
C VAL A 209 -1.74 13.82 -10.01
N VAL A 210 -2.33 13.12 -10.99
CA VAL A 210 -1.62 12.11 -11.79
C VAL A 210 -0.39 12.72 -12.46
N ARG A 211 -0.56 13.85 -13.14
CA ARG A 211 0.56 14.55 -13.78
C ARG A 211 1.63 15.00 -12.78
N SER A 212 1.20 15.47 -11.61
CA SER A 212 2.14 15.88 -10.55
C SER A 212 2.95 14.71 -10.01
N MET A 213 2.30 13.56 -9.75
CA MET A 213 2.99 12.35 -9.28
C MET A 213 3.99 11.83 -10.31
N VAL A 214 3.58 11.72 -11.59
CA VAL A 214 4.48 11.32 -12.69
C VAL A 214 5.68 12.26 -12.79
N LYS A 215 5.45 13.58 -12.72
CA LYS A 215 6.52 14.58 -12.75
C LYS A 215 7.49 14.43 -11.57
N GLN A 216 6.96 14.17 -10.36
CA GLN A 216 7.80 13.97 -9.17
C GLN A 216 8.64 12.69 -9.29
N LEU A 217 8.07 11.56 -9.69
CA LEU A 217 8.80 10.31 -9.86
C LEU A 217 9.92 10.45 -10.90
N ARG A 218 9.64 11.10 -12.03
CA ARG A 218 10.65 11.38 -13.06
C ARG A 218 11.77 12.28 -12.54
N ALA A 219 11.43 13.34 -11.80
CA ALA A 219 12.41 14.24 -11.20
C ALA A 219 13.29 13.55 -10.13
N LEU A 220 12.84 12.43 -9.58
CA LEU A 220 13.59 11.60 -8.64
C LEU A 220 14.42 10.50 -9.32
N GLY A 221 14.48 10.49 -10.65
CA GLY A 221 15.31 9.54 -11.41
C GLY A 221 14.55 8.28 -11.85
N CYS A 222 13.22 8.27 -11.87
CA CYS A 222 12.47 7.19 -12.52
C CYS A 222 12.39 7.44 -14.02
N GLY A 223 13.01 6.56 -14.83
CA GLY A 223 13.02 6.66 -16.29
C GLY A 223 11.66 6.28 -16.88
N THR A 224 11.12 5.14 -16.46
CA THR A 224 9.80 4.66 -16.88
C THR A 224 8.78 4.92 -15.78
N VAL A 225 7.64 5.48 -16.15
CA VAL A 225 6.49 5.63 -15.24
C VAL A 225 5.24 5.26 -16.02
N ASP A 226 4.67 4.10 -15.70
CA ASP A 226 3.37 3.67 -16.18
C ASP A 226 2.28 3.98 -15.14
N THR A 227 1.10 4.35 -15.60
CA THR A 227 -0.05 4.58 -14.72
C THR A 227 -1.33 4.18 -15.42
N ARG A 228 -2.11 3.29 -14.78
CA ARG A 228 -3.39 2.80 -15.35
C ARG A 228 -4.48 2.87 -14.30
N GLN A 229 -5.68 3.12 -14.79
CA GLN A 229 -6.89 2.94 -14.03
C GLN A 229 -7.32 1.47 -14.13
N VAL A 230 -7.63 0.86 -12.98
CA VAL A 230 -8.08 -0.52 -12.87
C VAL A 230 -9.28 -0.55 -11.95
N GLY A 231 -10.44 -0.90 -12.52
CA GLY A 231 -11.70 -0.75 -11.80
C GLY A 231 -11.95 0.69 -11.36
N GLY A 232 -12.30 0.87 -10.10
CA GLY A 232 -12.43 2.20 -9.46
C GLY A 232 -11.11 2.79 -8.95
N GLY A 233 -9.99 2.08 -9.07
CA GLY A 233 -8.68 2.46 -8.54
C GLY A 233 -7.66 2.80 -9.62
N ARG A 234 -6.43 3.05 -9.18
CA ARG A 234 -5.31 3.38 -10.08
C ARG A 234 -3.98 2.91 -9.47
N TYR A 235 -3.03 2.55 -10.32
CA TYR A 235 -1.65 2.39 -9.90
C TYR A 235 -0.70 3.33 -10.65
N PHE A 236 0.47 3.53 -10.05
CA PHE A 236 1.68 4.07 -10.67
C PHE A 236 2.77 3.03 -10.48
N LEU A 237 3.37 2.61 -11.58
CA LEU A 237 4.50 1.69 -11.59
C LEU A 237 5.68 2.44 -12.22
N ALA A 238 6.71 2.72 -11.42
CA ALA A 238 7.83 3.54 -11.82
C ALA A 238 9.14 2.78 -11.64
N GLN A 239 9.94 2.70 -12.70
CA GLN A 239 11.25 2.08 -12.63
C GLN A 239 12.33 3.14 -12.35
N ARG A 240 13.12 2.94 -11.30
CA ARG A 240 14.33 3.73 -11.07
C ARG A 240 15.30 3.50 -12.23
N ALA A 241 15.86 4.57 -12.78
CA ALA A 241 16.86 4.46 -13.85
C ALA A 241 18.05 3.60 -13.39
N GLN A 242 18.69 2.92 -14.34
CA GLN A 242 19.99 2.30 -14.10
C GLN A 242 21.02 3.41 -13.86
N ASP A 243 21.99 3.15 -13.00
CA ASP A 243 23.13 4.04 -12.90
C ASP A 243 23.85 4.04 -14.26
N ALA A 244 24.31 5.20 -14.72
CA ALA A 244 25.13 5.26 -15.93
C ALA A 244 26.41 4.45 -15.70
N ALA A 245 26.67 3.53 -16.61
CA ALA A 245 27.88 2.71 -16.57
C ALA A 245 29.12 3.56 -16.81
#